data_e818a327db11bcf55daa448aa886c0a9
#
_entry.id   e818a327db11bcf55daa448aa886c0a9
#
_cell.length_a   1.000
_cell.length_b   1.000
_cell.length_c   1.000
_cell.angle_alpha   90.00
_cell.angle_beta   90.00
_cell.angle_gamma   90.00
#
_symmetry.space_group_name_H-M   'P 1'
#
loop_
_entity.id
_entity.type
_entity.pdbx_description
1 polymer ?
#
loop_
_entity_poly.entity_id
_entity_poly.type
_entity_poly.pdbx_seq_one_letter_code
_entity_poly.pdbx_strand_id
1 'polypeptide(L)'
;MSTRASPGRAVFGACLAAQALITYGIATAARSGCAPSTVVLGLAASFVPYAGALVAARSFDDDRALRRFALAAPFLLGGAFVLAPPVLSDDLYRYLWEGRLWLEGFN
;
A
#
# COMPACT_ATOMS: atom_id res chain seq x y z
N MET A 1 17.59 7.71 30.34
CA MET A 1 16.40 8.47 29.91
C MET A 1 15.46 7.49 29.20
N SER A 2 14.41 7.05 29.88
CA SER A 2 13.38 6.17 29.28
C SER A 2 12.49 7.04 28.40
N THR A 3 12.69 7.01 27.08
CA THR A 3 11.79 7.61 26.10
C THR A 3 10.51 6.76 26.06
N ARG A 4 9.57 7.06 26.96
CA ARG A 4 8.22 6.52 26.82
C ARG A 4 7.70 6.98 25.46
N ALA A 5 7.54 6.01 24.54
CA ALA A 5 6.92 6.29 23.25
C ALA A 5 5.55 6.93 23.54
N SER A 6 5.26 8.08 22.92
CA SER A 6 3.95 8.70 23.06
C SER A 6 2.88 7.73 22.58
N PRO A 7 1.72 7.62 23.23
CA PRO A 7 0.67 6.69 22.82
C PRO A 7 0.27 6.87 21.35
N GLY A 8 0.32 8.08 20.82
CA GLY A 8 0.07 8.35 19.40
C GLY A 8 1.08 7.68 18.45
N ARG A 9 2.36 7.62 18.83
CA ARG A 9 3.39 6.91 18.03
C ARG A 9 3.17 5.40 18.00
N ALA A 10 2.76 4.83 19.13
CA ALA A 10 2.44 3.41 19.19
C ALA A 10 1.24 3.06 18.33
N VAL A 11 0.17 3.86 18.39
CA VAL A 11 -1.03 3.69 17.56
C VAL A 11 -0.68 3.86 16.08
N PHE A 12 0.09 4.88 15.72
CA PHE A 12 0.53 5.09 14.35
C PHE A 12 1.32 3.89 13.80
N GLY A 13 2.28 3.40 14.59
CA GLY A 13 3.07 2.20 14.23
C GLY A 13 2.21 0.96 14.06
N ALA A 14 1.24 0.74 14.94
CA ALA A 14 0.28 -0.37 14.83
C ALA A 14 -0.58 -0.26 13.56
N CYS A 15 -1.05 0.94 13.22
CA CYS A 15 -1.80 1.18 11.98
C CYS A 15 -0.95 0.92 10.73
N LEU A 16 0.32 1.33 10.71
CA LEU A 16 1.23 1.02 9.61
C LEU A 16 1.50 -0.48 9.48
N ALA A 17 1.68 -1.18 10.60
CA ALA A 17 1.85 -2.63 10.60
C ALA A 17 0.60 -3.34 10.06
N ALA A 18 -0.59 -2.93 10.50
CA ALA A 18 -1.86 -3.45 9.99
C ALA A 18 -2.02 -3.18 8.49
N GLN A 19 -1.69 -1.97 8.05
CA GLN A 19 -1.71 -1.60 6.64
C GLN A 19 -0.77 -2.48 5.80
N ALA A 20 0.45 -2.71 6.29
CA ALA A 20 1.42 -3.58 5.63
C ALA A 20 0.91 -5.02 5.53
N LEU A 21 0.39 -5.59 6.63
CA LEU A 21 -0.18 -6.93 6.64
C LEU A 21 -1.32 -7.10 5.63
N ILE A 22 -2.25 -6.15 5.56
CA ILE A 22 -3.34 -6.16 4.60
C ILE A 22 -2.78 -6.08 3.17
N THR A 23 -1.88 -5.15 2.91
CA THR A 23 -1.31 -4.92 1.58
C THR A 23 -0.55 -6.15 1.07
N TYR A 24 0.33 -6.73 1.89
CA TYR A 24 1.07 -7.93 1.52
C TYR A 24 0.17 -9.17 1.45
N GLY A 25 -0.88 -9.24 2.30
CA GLY A 25 -1.90 -10.27 2.21
C GLY A 25 -2.67 -10.23 0.89
N ILE A 26 -3.08 -9.04 0.44
CA ILE A 26 -3.73 -8.85 -0.86
C ILE A 26 -2.79 -9.26 -1.99
N ALA A 27 -1.53 -8.82 -1.95
CA ALA A 27 -0.55 -9.14 -2.98
C ALA A 27 -0.28 -10.65 -3.09
N THR A 28 -0.20 -11.36 -1.96
CA THR A 28 -0.05 -12.83 -1.95
C THR A 28 -1.29 -13.54 -2.43
N ALA A 29 -2.48 -13.09 -2.04
CA ALA A 29 -3.74 -13.62 -2.52
C ALA A 29 -3.90 -13.43 -4.03
N ALA A 30 -3.52 -12.26 -4.55
CA ALA A 30 -3.53 -11.96 -5.98
C ALA A 30 -2.62 -12.92 -6.77
N ARG A 31 -1.42 -13.22 -6.25
CA ARG A 31 -0.51 -14.21 -6.87
C ARG A 31 -1.09 -15.62 -6.87
N SER A 32 -1.88 -15.96 -5.88
CA SER A 32 -2.53 -17.26 -5.75
C SER A 32 -3.79 -17.39 -6.62
N GLY A 33 -4.14 -16.37 -7.40
CA GLY A 33 -5.31 -16.38 -8.28
C GLY A 33 -6.63 -16.22 -7.52
N CYS A 34 -6.66 -15.39 -6.47
CA CYS A 34 -7.90 -15.13 -5.73
C CYS A 34 -8.94 -14.39 -6.59
N ALA A 35 -10.20 -14.49 -6.18
CA ALA A 35 -11.28 -13.75 -6.81
C ALA A 35 -11.04 -12.23 -6.70
N PRO A 36 -11.37 -11.43 -7.73
CA PRO A 36 -11.23 -9.96 -7.69
C PRO A 36 -11.95 -9.32 -6.50
N SER A 37 -13.07 -9.89 -6.07
CA SER A 37 -13.81 -9.44 -4.88
C SER A 37 -12.97 -9.49 -3.60
N THR A 38 -12.08 -10.48 -3.46
CA THR A 38 -11.16 -10.58 -2.32
C THR A 38 -10.20 -9.39 -2.27
N VAL A 39 -9.68 -8.98 -3.43
CA VAL A 39 -8.81 -7.81 -3.56
C VAL A 39 -9.56 -6.54 -3.20
N VAL A 40 -10.78 -6.36 -3.73
CA VAL A 40 -11.63 -5.19 -3.45
C VAL A 40 -11.96 -5.09 -1.97
N LEU A 41 -12.35 -6.19 -1.33
CA LEU A 41 -12.62 -6.23 0.11
C LEU A 41 -11.37 -5.91 0.95
N GLY A 42 -10.22 -6.44 0.57
CA GLY A 42 -8.95 -6.14 1.22
C GLY A 42 -8.58 -4.66 1.10
N LEU A 43 -8.74 -4.07 -0.08
CA LEU A 43 -8.52 -2.63 -0.30
C LEU A 43 -9.49 -1.79 0.54
N ALA A 44 -10.77 -2.16 0.59
CA ALA A 44 -11.74 -1.48 1.45
C ALA A 44 -11.36 -1.58 2.93
N ALA A 45 -10.96 -2.76 3.41
CA ALA A 45 -10.50 -2.95 4.78
C ALA A 45 -9.27 -2.12 5.12
N SER A 46 -8.40 -1.83 4.15
CA SER A 46 -7.18 -1.04 4.35
C SER A 46 -7.46 0.42 4.71
N PHE A 47 -8.65 0.94 4.44
CA PHE A 47 -9.05 2.29 4.86
C PHE A 47 -9.16 2.44 6.38
N VAL A 48 -9.40 1.35 7.11
CA VAL A 48 -9.50 1.40 8.59
C VAL A 48 -8.15 1.77 9.21
N PRO A 49 -7.06 1.02 9.01
CA PRO A 49 -5.76 1.40 9.55
C PRO A 49 -5.25 2.73 8.94
N TYR A 50 -5.58 3.05 7.70
CA TYR A 50 -5.25 4.34 7.10
C TYR A 50 -5.88 5.50 7.86
N ALA A 51 -7.18 5.44 8.15
CA ALA A 51 -7.86 6.46 8.93
C ALA A 51 -7.29 6.56 10.35
N GLY A 52 -6.99 5.43 10.99
CA GLY A 52 -6.34 5.36 12.29
C GLY A 52 -4.96 6.04 12.28
N ALA A 53 -4.16 5.79 11.25
CA ALA A 53 -2.86 6.43 11.09
C ALA A 53 -2.97 7.95 10.91
N LEU A 54 -3.95 8.43 10.12
CA LEU A 54 -4.20 9.87 9.96
C LEU A 54 -4.56 10.55 11.29
N VAL A 55 -5.40 9.93 12.09
CA VAL A 55 -5.78 10.46 13.40
C VAL A 55 -4.56 10.46 14.34
N ALA A 56 -3.81 9.37 14.38
CA ALA A 56 -2.61 9.25 15.22
C ALA A 56 -1.50 10.22 14.80
N ALA A 57 -1.38 10.53 13.51
CA ALA A 57 -0.39 11.47 12.98
C ALA A 57 -0.55 12.89 13.58
N ARG A 58 -1.76 13.27 13.99
CA ARG A 58 -2.02 14.55 14.65
C ARG A 58 -1.33 14.68 16.02
N SER A 59 -0.90 13.56 16.61
CA SER A 59 -0.20 13.51 17.91
C SER A 59 1.33 13.59 17.76
N PHE A 60 1.85 13.82 16.54
CA PHE A 60 3.27 13.96 16.29
C PHE A 60 3.70 15.41 16.46
N ASP A 61 4.58 15.65 17.43
CA ASP A 61 5.26 16.94 17.59
C ASP A 61 6.51 17.06 16.70
N ASP A 62 6.97 15.94 16.14
CA ASP A 62 8.18 15.85 15.32
C ASP A 62 7.85 15.60 13.84
N ASP A 63 7.83 16.68 13.07
CA ASP A 63 7.61 16.65 11.63
C ASP A 63 8.64 15.83 10.84
N ARG A 64 9.86 15.64 11.37
CA ARG A 64 10.91 14.85 10.67
C ARG A 64 10.58 13.37 10.65
N ALA A 65 10.10 12.83 11.78
CA ALA A 65 9.69 11.43 11.85
C ALA A 65 8.51 11.18 10.93
N LEU A 66 7.49 12.03 10.98
CA LEU A 66 6.32 11.93 10.12
C LEU A 66 6.69 12.02 8.64
N ARG A 67 7.58 12.94 8.27
CA ARG A 67 8.07 13.08 6.89
C ARG A 67 8.80 11.82 6.40
N ARG A 68 9.65 11.22 7.24
CA ARG A 68 10.35 9.96 6.90
C ARG A 68 9.36 8.82 6.64
N PHE A 69 8.35 8.69 7.50
CA PHE A 69 7.29 7.71 7.29
C PHE A 69 6.48 7.97 6.04
N ALA A 70 6.12 9.23 5.78
CA ALA A 70 5.37 9.60 4.58
C ALA A 70 6.15 9.32 3.29
N LEU A 71 7.47 9.47 3.30
CA LEU A 71 8.33 9.15 2.15
C LEU A 71 8.55 7.64 1.99
N ALA A 72 8.72 6.90 3.08
CA ALA A 72 9.00 5.46 3.02
C ALA A 72 7.76 4.60 2.75
N ALA A 73 6.60 4.99 3.26
CA ALA A 73 5.38 4.19 3.16
C ALA A 73 4.96 3.84 1.73
N PRO A 74 4.97 4.74 0.74
CA PRO A 74 4.63 4.40 -0.65
C PRO A 74 5.53 3.30 -1.23
N PHE A 75 6.82 3.33 -0.92
CA PHE A 75 7.76 2.32 -1.40
C PHE A 75 7.56 0.97 -0.72
N LEU A 76 7.32 0.97 0.59
CA LEU A 76 7.07 -0.25 1.36
C LEU A 76 5.75 -0.91 0.97
N LEU A 77 4.70 -0.12 0.84
CA LEU A 77 3.36 -0.62 0.53
C LEU A 77 3.20 -0.90 -0.97
N GLY A 78 3.68 -0.02 -1.83
CA GLY A 78 3.64 -0.18 -3.28
C GLY A 78 4.51 -1.33 -3.76
N GLY A 79 5.67 -1.57 -3.13
CA GLY A 79 6.57 -2.67 -3.46
C GLY A 79 5.92 -4.06 -3.40
N ALA A 80 4.90 -4.24 -2.57
CA ALA A 80 4.14 -5.48 -2.52
C ALA A 80 3.46 -5.82 -3.85
N PHE A 81 3.04 -4.81 -4.61
CA PHE A 81 2.31 -4.96 -5.87
C PHE A 81 3.20 -5.02 -7.10
N VAL A 82 4.47 -4.64 -7.01
CA VAL A 82 5.40 -4.67 -8.17
C VAL A 82 5.49 -6.08 -8.80
N LEU A 83 5.45 -7.11 -7.97
CA LEU A 83 5.52 -8.51 -8.41
C LEU A 83 4.16 -9.21 -8.44
N ALA A 84 3.08 -8.50 -8.10
CA ALA A 84 1.73 -9.07 -8.13
C ALA A 84 1.11 -8.90 -9.53
N PRO A 85 0.43 -9.92 -10.06
CA PRO A 85 -0.30 -9.77 -11.31
C PRO A 85 -1.46 -8.79 -11.13
N PRO A 86 -1.85 -8.03 -12.16
CA PRO A 86 -3.03 -7.19 -12.12
C PRO A 86 -4.28 -8.07 -12.01
N VAL A 87 -5.06 -7.88 -10.96
CA VAL A 87 -6.25 -8.71 -10.67
C VAL A 87 -7.55 -7.98 -11.01
N LEU A 88 -7.52 -6.64 -10.99
CA LEU A 88 -8.72 -5.82 -11.14
C LEU A 88 -8.98 -5.36 -12.57
N SER A 89 -7.96 -5.37 -13.44
CA SER A 89 -8.07 -4.87 -14.80
C SER A 89 -7.03 -5.51 -15.70
N ASP A 90 -7.42 -5.85 -16.91
CA ASP A 90 -6.54 -6.31 -17.98
C ASP A 90 -5.88 -5.13 -18.73
N ASP A 91 -6.19 -3.89 -18.35
CA ASP A 91 -5.71 -2.68 -19.03
C ASP A 91 -4.18 -2.60 -19.04
N LEU A 92 -3.51 -3.11 -17.99
CA LEU A 92 -2.05 -3.14 -17.96
C LEU A 92 -1.48 -3.93 -19.14
N TYR A 93 -2.04 -5.10 -19.44
CA TYR A 93 -1.60 -5.93 -20.56
C TYR A 93 -1.90 -5.24 -21.90
N ARG A 94 -3.04 -4.56 -21.99
CA ARG A 94 -3.40 -3.74 -23.14
C ARG A 94 -2.40 -2.62 -23.37
N TYR A 95 -2.04 -1.85 -22.33
CA TYR A 95 -1.05 -0.79 -22.46
C TYR A 95 0.35 -1.30 -22.82
N LEU A 96 0.77 -2.45 -22.26
CA LEU A 96 2.02 -3.08 -22.64
C LEU A 96 2.02 -3.50 -24.11
N TRP A 97 0.90 -4.03 -24.60
CA TRP A 97 0.75 -4.45 -25.98
C TRP A 97 0.72 -3.24 -26.94
N GLU A 98 -0.03 -2.21 -26.62
CA GLU A 98 -0.08 -0.95 -27.37
C GLU A 98 1.31 -0.28 -27.42
N GLY A 99 2.02 -0.25 -26.29
CA GLY A 99 3.39 0.28 -26.22
C GLY A 99 4.37 -0.50 -27.12
N ARG A 100 4.21 -1.82 -27.19
CA ARG A 100 5.02 -2.67 -28.07
C ARG A 100 4.73 -2.39 -29.55
N LEU A 101 3.46 -2.24 -29.92
CA LEU A 101 3.08 -1.86 -31.28
C LEU A 101 3.69 -0.52 -31.68
N TRP A 102 3.69 0.45 -30.78
CA TRP A 102 4.33 1.74 -30.99
C TRP A 102 5.84 1.62 -31.28
N LEU A 103 6.54 0.78 -30.52
CA LEU A 103 7.97 0.53 -30.72
C LEU A 103 8.26 -0.20 -32.04
N GLU A 104 7.34 -1.01 -32.53
CA GLU A 104 7.44 -1.71 -33.81
C GLU A 104 6.96 -0.86 -35.01
N GLY A 105 6.57 0.42 -34.76
CA GLY A 105 6.20 1.37 -35.81
C GLY A 105 4.76 1.21 -36.37
N PHE A 106 3.93 0.46 -35.68
CA PHE A 106 2.50 0.39 -35.99
C PHE A 106 1.77 1.56 -35.32
N ASN A 107 1.22 2.43 -36.15
CA ASN A 107 0.49 3.62 -35.70
C ASN A 107 -0.99 3.49 -36.05
#